data_aaf4ecae8df8c5ec54be3a70758bd2fb
#
_entry.id   aaf4ecae8df8c5ec54be3a70758bd2fb
#
_cell.length_a   1.000
_cell.length_b   1.000
_cell.length_c   1.000
_cell.angle_alpha   90.00
_cell.angle_beta   90.00
_cell.angle_gamma   90.00
#
_symmetry.space_group_name_H-M   'P 1'
#
loop_
_entity.id
_entity.type
_entity.pdbx_description
1 polymer ?
#
loop_
_entity_poly.entity_id
_entity_poly.type
_entity_poly.pdbx_seq_one_letter_code
_entity_poly.pdbx_strand_id
1 'polypeptide(L)'
;KKIRDNDIISFKKDKMSLDGIIRKDKYFKHVYINISDKEKNIYVNEVKYDRNKDLRALFSIVLFTPEDLMIIKDGPNLRRELIDEIITSLDFSYKPIKKEYDKLIFQRNKLLKNQSIPYFYEQIDAFDKSISKFAYRIYQKREKIIKFLDKYAYSYHYYLSAGKEKLGLAYKADVRANSKEEYYQQLLANRKNDLKYQTTQAGIHKDEIEITINDKLIKNFGSQGQQRSAILNIKLAQVKLIKEVTGEKSVILFDDVFSELDEKRSAFLLKNLKDYQTIITATNTKSLDMIDQSTIRYIKNGEIYNKLP
;
A
#
# COMPACT_ATOMS: atom_id res chain seq x y z
N LYS A 1 9.53 9.61 -2.81
CA LYS A 1 9.66 10.23 -4.16
C LYS A 1 9.38 9.16 -5.20
N LYS A 2 8.45 9.41 -6.13
CA LYS A 2 8.14 8.45 -7.19
C LYS A 2 9.31 8.43 -8.16
N ILE A 3 10.13 7.38 -8.12
CA ILE A 3 11.26 7.16 -9.03
C ILE A 3 10.67 6.87 -10.42
N ARG A 4 11.17 7.52 -11.46
CA ARG A 4 10.80 7.23 -12.84
C ARG A 4 11.65 6.05 -13.34
N ASP A 5 11.11 5.29 -14.28
CA ASP A 5 11.86 4.15 -14.86
C ASP A 5 13.25 4.56 -15.39
N ASN A 6 13.38 5.76 -15.91
CA ASN A 6 14.66 6.28 -16.42
C ASN A 6 15.68 6.63 -15.32
N ASP A 7 15.21 6.93 -14.10
CA ASP A 7 16.10 7.30 -12.99
C ASP A 7 16.96 6.11 -12.50
N ILE A 8 16.62 4.88 -12.93
CA ILE A 8 17.40 3.66 -12.60
C ILE A 8 18.43 3.28 -13.67
N ILE A 9 18.48 4.00 -14.78
CA ILE A 9 19.51 3.81 -15.80
C ILE A 9 20.81 4.49 -15.30
N SER A 10 21.94 3.79 -15.41
CA SER A 10 23.24 4.36 -15.05
C SER A 10 23.53 5.63 -15.86
N PHE A 11 24.06 6.70 -15.21
CA PHE A 11 24.35 8.00 -15.83
C PHE A 11 25.20 7.94 -17.13
N LYS A 12 25.93 6.86 -17.34
CA LYS A 12 26.81 6.67 -18.52
C LYS A 12 26.22 5.70 -19.55
N LYS A 13 24.93 5.35 -19.42
CA LYS A 13 24.27 4.35 -20.28
C LYS A 13 22.92 4.87 -20.73
N ASP A 14 22.48 4.46 -21.91
CA ASP A 14 21.20 4.82 -22.52
C ASP A 14 20.10 3.78 -22.27
N LYS A 15 20.48 2.63 -21.70
CA LYS A 15 19.55 1.53 -21.43
C LYS A 15 20.01 0.69 -20.24
N MET A 16 19.05 0.02 -19.63
CA MET A 16 19.27 -1.02 -18.64
C MET A 16 18.43 -2.26 -18.95
N SER A 17 18.84 -3.40 -18.44
CA SER A 17 18.07 -4.63 -18.49
C SER A 17 18.03 -5.28 -17.11
N LEU A 18 16.89 -5.92 -16.81
CA LEU A 18 16.70 -6.81 -15.66
C LEU A 18 16.31 -8.18 -16.20
N ASP A 19 16.98 -9.20 -15.69
CA ASP A 19 16.70 -10.59 -16.00
C ASP A 19 16.46 -11.35 -14.70
N GLY A 20 15.40 -12.17 -14.66
CA GLY A 20 15.05 -12.87 -13.43
C GLY A 20 14.07 -14.02 -13.64
N ILE A 21 14.10 -14.96 -12.71
CA ILE A 21 13.20 -16.12 -12.70
C ILE A 21 12.32 -16.08 -11.47
N ILE A 22 11.01 -16.06 -11.69
CA ILE A 22 10.00 -16.24 -10.66
C ILE A 22 9.68 -17.73 -10.58
N ARG A 23 10.02 -18.36 -9.45
CA ARG A 23 9.67 -19.75 -9.19
C ARG A 23 8.45 -19.83 -8.29
N LYS A 24 7.49 -20.64 -8.68
CA LYS A 24 6.35 -21.08 -7.86
C LYS A 24 6.32 -22.61 -7.87
N ASP A 25 5.70 -23.24 -6.89
CA ASP A 25 5.78 -24.69 -6.61
C ASP A 25 5.78 -25.61 -7.84
N LYS A 26 4.99 -25.30 -8.86
CA LYS A 26 4.83 -26.15 -10.07
C LYS A 26 5.30 -25.55 -11.38
N TYR A 27 5.72 -24.30 -11.39
CA TYR A 27 6.15 -23.62 -12.61
C TYR A 27 7.14 -22.50 -12.32
N PHE A 28 7.87 -22.09 -13.36
CA PHE A 28 8.69 -20.89 -13.33
C PHE A 28 8.29 -19.95 -14.47
N LYS A 29 8.55 -18.68 -14.28
CA LYS A 29 8.42 -17.65 -15.32
C LYS A 29 9.73 -16.90 -15.42
N HIS A 30 10.29 -16.89 -16.62
CA HIS A 30 11.42 -16.03 -16.95
C HIS A 30 10.88 -14.64 -17.25
N VAL A 31 11.38 -13.63 -16.57
CA VAL A 31 10.99 -12.22 -16.75
C VAL A 31 12.21 -11.44 -17.20
N TYR A 32 12.11 -10.84 -18.37
CA TYR A 32 13.12 -9.94 -18.91
C TYR A 32 12.53 -8.56 -19.11
N ILE A 33 13.16 -7.52 -18.56
CA ILE A 33 12.73 -6.13 -18.67
C ILE A 33 13.87 -5.34 -19.29
N ASN A 34 13.58 -4.61 -20.35
CA ASN A 34 14.50 -3.67 -20.99
C ASN A 34 13.91 -2.27 -20.92
N ILE A 35 14.68 -1.31 -20.39
CA ILE A 35 14.28 0.08 -20.23
C ILE A 35 15.30 0.97 -20.93
N SER A 36 14.83 1.88 -21.75
CA SER A 36 15.58 2.98 -22.36
C SER A 36 14.84 4.29 -22.17
N ASP A 37 15.44 5.41 -22.54
CA ASP A 37 14.77 6.74 -22.47
C ASP A 37 13.44 6.80 -23.23
N LYS A 38 13.29 5.98 -24.28
CA LYS A 38 12.13 5.98 -25.17
C LYS A 38 11.11 4.90 -24.85
N GLU A 39 11.55 3.76 -24.32
CA GLU A 39 10.68 2.58 -24.22
C GLU A 39 11.01 1.72 -23.00
N LYS A 40 9.94 1.09 -22.51
CA LYS A 40 10.02 -0.04 -21.56
C LYS A 40 9.36 -1.24 -22.21
N ASN A 41 10.14 -2.29 -22.41
CA ASN A 41 9.67 -3.56 -22.93
C ASN A 41 9.80 -4.63 -21.84
N ILE A 42 8.77 -5.43 -21.68
CA ILE A 42 8.70 -6.51 -20.69
C ILE A 42 8.37 -7.78 -21.44
N TYR A 43 9.09 -8.84 -21.12
CA TYR A 43 8.87 -10.18 -21.67
C TYR A 43 8.67 -11.16 -20.52
N VAL A 44 7.73 -12.07 -20.69
CA VAL A 44 7.48 -13.19 -19.76
C VAL A 44 7.50 -14.47 -20.57
N ASN A 45 8.46 -15.36 -20.30
CA ASN A 45 8.74 -16.55 -21.11
C ASN A 45 8.89 -16.18 -22.61
N GLU A 46 9.73 -15.17 -22.91
CA GLU A 46 10.03 -14.66 -24.26
C GLU A 46 8.84 -13.97 -24.98
N VAL A 47 7.64 -14.07 -24.45
CA VAL A 47 6.48 -13.39 -25.01
C VAL A 47 6.39 -11.96 -24.48
N LYS A 48 6.22 -10.99 -25.38
CA LYS A 48 6.06 -9.57 -25.01
C LYS A 48 4.84 -9.41 -24.12
N TYR A 49 5.09 -8.90 -22.91
CA TYR A 49 4.03 -8.67 -21.93
C TYR A 49 3.36 -7.33 -22.19
N ASP A 50 2.04 -7.31 -22.19
CA ASP A 50 1.27 -6.08 -22.39
C ASP A 50 1.58 -5.09 -21.24
N ARG A 51 1.92 -3.84 -21.58
CA ARG A 51 2.17 -2.75 -20.61
C ARG A 51 0.97 -2.47 -19.71
N ASN A 52 -0.24 -2.78 -20.15
CA ASN A 52 -1.46 -2.61 -19.38
C ASN A 52 -1.67 -3.68 -18.32
N LYS A 53 -0.98 -4.81 -18.43
CA LYS A 53 -1.01 -5.87 -17.42
C LYS A 53 -0.09 -5.51 -16.27
N ASP A 54 -0.59 -5.70 -15.09
CA ASP A 54 0.18 -5.42 -13.86
C ASP A 54 1.14 -6.57 -13.58
N LEU A 55 2.45 -6.31 -13.58
CA LEU A 55 3.47 -7.29 -13.20
C LEU A 55 3.25 -7.86 -11.79
N ARG A 56 2.56 -7.13 -10.91
CA ARG A 56 2.14 -7.61 -9.59
C ARG A 56 1.26 -8.85 -9.63
N ALA A 57 0.63 -9.15 -10.78
CA ALA A 57 -0.09 -10.41 -10.98
C ALA A 57 0.85 -11.63 -11.04
N LEU A 58 2.14 -11.43 -11.27
CA LEU A 58 3.12 -12.51 -11.33
C LEU A 58 3.53 -12.98 -9.93
N PHE A 59 3.72 -12.05 -9.00
CA PHE A 59 4.07 -12.31 -7.60
C PHE A 59 3.79 -11.07 -6.74
N SER A 60 3.59 -11.29 -5.46
CA SER A 60 3.34 -10.22 -4.50
C SER A 60 4.62 -9.81 -3.80
N ILE A 61 4.77 -8.51 -3.57
CA ILE A 61 5.89 -7.92 -2.81
C ILE A 61 5.31 -7.14 -1.64
N VAL A 62 5.93 -7.26 -0.48
CA VAL A 62 5.71 -6.36 0.65
C VAL A 62 7.03 -5.67 0.98
N LEU A 63 7.06 -4.36 0.80
CA LEU A 63 8.22 -3.53 1.06
C LEU A 63 8.09 -2.87 2.43
N PHE A 64 9.16 -2.92 3.21
CA PHE A 64 9.31 -2.20 4.47
C PHE A 64 10.41 -1.14 4.29
N THR A 65 10.10 0.10 4.61
CA THR A 65 11.02 1.25 4.52
C THR A 65 10.95 2.12 5.78
N PRO A 66 11.97 2.92 6.08
CA PRO A 66 11.90 3.92 7.15
C PRO A 66 10.75 4.93 6.97
N GLU A 67 10.42 5.27 5.72
CA GLU A 67 9.34 6.19 5.37
C GLU A 67 7.95 5.66 5.74
N ASP A 68 7.79 4.35 5.97
CA ASP A 68 6.52 3.78 6.42
C ASP A 68 6.02 4.41 7.73
N LEU A 69 6.94 4.96 8.54
CA LEU A 69 6.59 5.70 9.75
C LEU A 69 5.71 6.92 9.47
N MET A 70 5.80 7.51 8.26
CA MET A 70 4.98 8.64 7.84
C MET A 70 3.50 8.25 7.71
N ILE A 71 3.18 6.98 7.51
CA ILE A 71 1.79 6.47 7.53
C ILE A 71 1.11 6.79 8.86
N ILE A 72 1.88 6.75 9.96
CA ILE A 72 1.38 7.10 11.29
C ILE A 72 1.43 8.62 11.52
N LYS A 73 2.55 9.26 11.16
CA LYS A 73 2.80 10.68 11.50
C LYS A 73 2.03 11.66 10.63
N ASP A 74 1.87 11.36 9.36
CA ASP A 74 1.24 12.24 8.39
C ASP A 74 -0.29 12.20 8.40
N GLY A 75 -0.86 12.90 7.42
CA GLY A 75 -2.30 12.99 7.23
C GLY A 75 -2.95 11.69 6.75
N PRO A 76 -4.28 11.68 6.65
CA PRO A 76 -5.06 10.49 6.28
C PRO A 76 -4.79 9.96 4.87
N ASN A 77 -4.19 10.77 4.00
CA ASN A 77 -3.89 10.36 2.62
C ASN A 77 -3.00 9.12 2.55
N LEU A 78 -1.87 9.11 3.29
CA LEU A 78 -0.94 7.97 3.29
C LEU A 78 -1.59 6.70 3.84
N ARG A 79 -2.45 6.82 4.85
CA ARG A 79 -3.18 5.67 5.39
C ARG A 79 -4.18 5.11 4.39
N ARG A 80 -4.93 5.99 3.68
CA ARG A 80 -5.81 5.56 2.58
C ARG A 80 -5.04 4.90 1.44
N GLU A 81 -3.91 5.49 1.03
CA GLU A 81 -3.03 4.93 -0.01
C GLU A 81 -2.54 3.53 0.35
N LEU A 82 -2.08 3.32 1.59
CA LEU A 82 -1.69 1.98 2.06
C LEU A 82 -2.83 0.96 1.90
N ILE A 83 -4.04 1.30 2.36
CA ILE A 83 -5.19 0.39 2.25
C ILE A 83 -5.57 0.15 0.78
N ASP A 84 -5.59 1.20 -0.04
CA ASP A 84 -5.91 1.10 -1.47
C ASP A 84 -4.86 0.27 -2.24
N GLU A 85 -3.58 0.36 -1.88
CA GLU A 85 -2.51 -0.47 -2.43
C GLU A 85 -2.66 -1.94 -2.02
N ILE A 86 -2.96 -2.22 -0.75
CA ILE A 86 -3.23 -3.57 -0.27
C ILE A 86 -4.40 -4.18 -1.05
N ILE A 87 -5.52 -3.45 -1.17
CA ILE A 87 -6.68 -3.95 -1.93
C ILE A 87 -6.31 -4.19 -3.39
N THR A 88 -5.58 -3.27 -4.01
CA THR A 88 -5.15 -3.39 -5.41
C THR A 88 -4.25 -4.61 -5.64
N SER A 89 -3.41 -4.97 -4.67
CA SER A 89 -2.55 -6.15 -4.77
C SER A 89 -3.33 -7.47 -4.72
N LEU A 90 -4.51 -7.46 -4.11
CA LEU A 90 -5.39 -8.62 -3.98
C LEU A 90 -6.49 -8.70 -5.04
N ASP A 91 -6.90 -7.54 -5.56
CA ASP A 91 -7.99 -7.40 -6.51
C ASP A 91 -7.69 -6.34 -7.55
N PHE A 92 -7.22 -6.77 -8.71
CA PHE A 92 -6.85 -5.87 -9.81
C PHE A 92 -8.04 -5.05 -10.36
N SER A 93 -9.28 -5.47 -10.09
CA SER A 93 -10.47 -4.70 -10.48
C SER A 93 -10.65 -3.43 -9.65
N TYR A 94 -9.97 -3.32 -8.49
CA TYR A 94 -10.09 -2.16 -7.60
C TYR A 94 -9.49 -0.89 -8.18
N LYS A 95 -8.32 -0.98 -8.80
CA LYS A 95 -7.61 0.17 -9.36
C LYS A 95 -8.42 0.95 -10.40
N PRO A 96 -9.07 0.30 -11.39
CA PRO A 96 -10.00 0.99 -12.31
C PRO A 96 -11.17 1.65 -11.58
N ILE A 97 -11.76 0.98 -10.59
CA ILE A 97 -12.88 1.50 -9.79
C ILE A 97 -12.47 2.78 -9.06
N LYS A 98 -11.31 2.75 -8.39
CA LYS A 98 -10.78 3.92 -7.66
C LYS A 98 -10.46 5.07 -8.61
N LYS A 99 -9.84 4.78 -9.76
CA LYS A 99 -9.52 5.79 -10.78
C LYS A 99 -10.77 6.47 -11.33
N GLU A 100 -11.84 5.71 -11.59
CA GLU A 100 -13.10 6.28 -12.08
C GLU A 100 -13.78 7.14 -11.01
N TYR A 101 -13.78 6.69 -9.75
CA TYR A 101 -14.23 7.52 -8.64
C TYR A 101 -13.48 8.86 -8.57
N ASP A 102 -12.16 8.84 -8.62
CA ASP A 102 -11.33 10.05 -8.53
C ASP A 102 -11.61 11.01 -9.70
N LYS A 103 -11.80 10.47 -10.90
CA LYS A 103 -12.17 11.24 -12.10
C LYS A 103 -13.55 11.89 -11.94
N LEU A 104 -14.54 11.15 -11.43
CA LEU A 104 -15.89 11.68 -11.19
C LEU A 104 -15.87 12.79 -10.13
N ILE A 105 -15.15 12.64 -9.04
CA ILE A 105 -14.97 13.69 -8.02
C ILE A 105 -14.33 14.93 -8.63
N PHE A 106 -13.29 14.77 -9.44
CA PHE A 106 -12.63 15.88 -10.10
C PHE A 106 -13.59 16.64 -11.05
N GLN A 107 -14.38 15.90 -11.87
CA GLN A 107 -15.36 16.49 -12.79
C GLN A 107 -16.50 17.17 -12.03
N ARG A 108 -17.03 16.52 -11.00
CA ARG A 108 -18.04 17.10 -10.11
C ARG A 108 -17.57 18.40 -9.46
N ASN A 109 -16.33 18.44 -8.99
CA ASN A 109 -15.75 19.66 -8.40
C ASN A 109 -15.57 20.79 -9.43
N LYS A 110 -15.30 20.47 -10.70
CA LYS A 110 -15.33 21.47 -11.79
C LYS A 110 -16.74 22.02 -12.01
N LEU A 111 -17.74 21.16 -11.99
CA LEU A 111 -19.13 21.54 -12.13
C LEU A 111 -19.57 22.46 -10.97
N LEU A 112 -19.24 22.11 -9.71
CA LEU A 112 -19.57 22.90 -8.52
C LEU A 112 -19.00 24.33 -8.56
N LYS A 113 -17.91 24.57 -9.27
CA LYS A 113 -17.32 25.90 -9.46
C LYS A 113 -18.02 26.75 -10.52
N ASN A 114 -18.89 26.15 -11.34
CA ASN A 114 -19.62 26.84 -12.39
C ASN A 114 -21.12 26.52 -12.32
N GLN A 115 -21.80 27.07 -11.32
CA GLN A 115 -23.19 26.77 -11.00
C GLN A 115 -24.19 27.39 -12.01
N SER A 116 -23.73 28.29 -12.92
CA SER A 116 -24.59 29.01 -13.86
C SER A 116 -24.81 28.28 -15.19
N ILE A 117 -24.25 27.06 -15.36
CA ILE A 117 -24.40 26.31 -16.59
C ILE A 117 -25.83 25.74 -16.74
N PRO A 118 -26.32 25.56 -17.97
CA PRO A 118 -27.62 24.93 -18.19
C PRO A 118 -27.66 23.50 -17.60
N TYR A 119 -28.81 23.13 -17.06
CA TYR A 119 -29.05 21.78 -16.50
C TYR A 119 -28.06 21.41 -15.38
N PHE A 120 -27.61 22.40 -14.61
CA PHE A 120 -26.63 22.19 -13.54
C PHE A 120 -27.07 21.11 -12.52
N TYR A 121 -28.34 21.17 -12.06
CA TYR A 121 -28.84 20.23 -11.06
C TYR A 121 -29.01 18.81 -11.59
N GLU A 122 -29.38 18.66 -12.83
CA GLU A 122 -29.46 17.36 -13.51
C GLU A 122 -28.08 16.75 -13.70
N GLN A 123 -27.09 17.57 -14.08
CA GLN A 123 -25.71 17.12 -14.25
C GLN A 123 -25.10 16.69 -12.91
N ILE A 124 -25.25 17.49 -11.84
CA ILE A 124 -24.70 17.14 -10.53
C ILE A 124 -25.36 15.87 -9.96
N ASP A 125 -26.66 15.68 -10.24
CA ASP A 125 -27.39 14.48 -9.87
C ASP A 125 -26.87 13.22 -10.56
N ALA A 126 -26.57 13.30 -11.84
CA ALA A 126 -25.95 12.22 -12.60
C ALA A 126 -24.55 11.86 -12.05
N PHE A 127 -23.76 12.87 -11.66
CA PHE A 127 -22.47 12.64 -10.97
C PHE A 127 -22.68 11.95 -9.62
N ASP A 128 -23.62 12.41 -8.78
CA ASP A 128 -23.87 11.84 -7.46
C ASP A 128 -24.29 10.37 -7.54
N LYS A 129 -25.14 10.01 -8.50
CA LYS A 129 -25.55 8.62 -8.79
C LYS A 129 -24.36 7.75 -9.23
N SER A 130 -23.50 8.29 -10.07
CA SER A 130 -22.31 7.57 -10.54
C SER A 130 -21.27 7.42 -9.43
N ILE A 131 -21.01 8.47 -8.66
CA ILE A 131 -20.09 8.49 -7.53
C ILE A 131 -20.53 7.48 -6.47
N SER A 132 -21.81 7.47 -6.09
CA SER A 132 -22.34 6.57 -5.06
C SER A 132 -22.09 5.10 -5.38
N LYS A 133 -22.21 4.71 -6.65
CA LYS A 133 -21.95 3.34 -7.12
C LYS A 133 -20.50 2.91 -6.90
N PHE A 134 -19.53 3.76 -7.24
CA PHE A 134 -18.11 3.46 -7.07
C PHE A 134 -17.68 3.59 -5.61
N ALA A 135 -18.14 4.65 -4.94
CA ALA A 135 -17.81 4.92 -3.54
C ALA A 135 -18.25 3.78 -2.61
N TYR A 136 -19.46 3.28 -2.77
CA TYR A 136 -19.97 2.17 -1.96
C TYR A 136 -19.13 0.89 -2.13
N ARG A 137 -18.73 0.58 -3.38
CA ARG A 137 -17.83 -0.57 -3.64
C ARG A 137 -16.46 -0.42 -2.99
N ILE A 138 -15.91 0.80 -2.99
CA ILE A 138 -14.61 1.10 -2.35
C ILE A 138 -14.75 1.00 -0.83
N TYR A 139 -15.82 1.61 -0.26
CA TYR A 139 -16.15 1.54 1.15
C TYR A 139 -16.18 0.09 1.67
N GLN A 140 -16.96 -0.79 1.02
CA GLN A 140 -17.06 -2.20 1.42
C GLN A 140 -15.70 -2.92 1.41
N LYS A 141 -14.87 -2.67 0.38
CA LYS A 141 -13.55 -3.30 0.28
C LYS A 141 -12.60 -2.79 1.37
N ARG A 142 -12.57 -1.48 1.62
CA ARG A 142 -11.77 -0.89 2.70
C ARG A 142 -12.17 -1.45 4.06
N GLU A 143 -13.46 -1.47 4.35
CA GLU A 143 -13.99 -1.99 5.63
C GLU A 143 -13.55 -3.44 5.86
N LYS A 144 -13.70 -4.30 4.85
CA LYS A 144 -13.28 -5.71 4.93
C LYS A 144 -11.78 -5.84 5.21
N ILE A 145 -10.96 -5.11 4.49
CA ILE A 145 -9.50 -5.19 4.62
C ILE A 145 -9.02 -4.64 5.96
N ILE A 146 -9.57 -3.51 6.41
CA ILE A 146 -9.18 -2.90 7.68
C ILE A 146 -9.57 -3.80 8.85
N LYS A 147 -10.74 -4.46 8.83
CA LYS A 147 -11.14 -5.45 9.85
C LYS A 147 -10.15 -6.63 9.92
N PHE A 148 -9.66 -7.09 8.77
CA PHE A 148 -8.65 -8.14 8.74
C PHE A 148 -7.32 -7.66 9.32
N LEU A 149 -6.85 -6.50 8.87
CA LEU A 149 -5.59 -5.92 9.33
C LEU A 149 -5.62 -5.65 10.85
N ASP A 150 -6.72 -5.13 11.36
CA ASP A 150 -6.93 -4.89 12.79
C ASP A 150 -6.72 -6.17 13.60
N LYS A 151 -7.41 -7.26 13.22
CA LYS A 151 -7.30 -8.56 13.90
C LYS A 151 -5.88 -9.06 13.99
N TYR A 152 -5.14 -9.05 12.88
CA TYR A 152 -3.80 -9.65 12.84
C TYR A 152 -2.72 -8.71 13.35
N ALA A 153 -2.84 -7.40 13.08
CA ALA A 153 -1.92 -6.41 13.64
C ALA A 153 -2.02 -6.35 15.17
N TYR A 154 -3.25 -6.43 15.72
CA TYR A 154 -3.46 -6.60 17.15
C TYR A 154 -2.71 -7.82 17.70
N SER A 155 -2.88 -8.98 17.09
CA SER A 155 -2.26 -10.22 17.57
C SER A 155 -0.75 -10.16 17.55
N TYR A 156 -0.15 -9.65 16.48
CA TYR A 156 1.30 -9.47 16.36
C TYR A 156 1.83 -8.47 17.39
N HIS A 157 1.13 -7.35 17.57
CA HIS A 157 1.56 -6.30 18.50
C HIS A 157 1.45 -6.75 19.96
N TYR A 158 0.35 -7.42 20.30
CA TYR A 158 0.13 -7.98 21.63
C TYR A 158 1.24 -8.97 22.00
N TYR A 159 1.61 -9.85 21.07
CA TYR A 159 2.72 -10.79 21.29
C TYR A 159 4.06 -10.06 21.42
N LEU A 160 4.37 -9.10 20.54
CA LEU A 160 5.63 -8.34 20.57
C LEU A 160 5.79 -7.53 21.88
N SER A 161 4.70 -6.96 22.38
CA SER A 161 4.68 -6.17 23.62
C SER A 161 4.58 -7.01 24.90
N ALA A 162 4.60 -8.35 24.79
CA ALA A 162 4.35 -9.27 25.90
C ALA A 162 3.02 -8.98 26.63
N GLY A 163 1.97 -8.70 25.88
CA GLY A 163 0.62 -8.47 26.38
C GLY A 163 0.36 -7.07 26.97
N LYS A 164 1.33 -6.16 26.90
CA LYS A 164 1.22 -4.84 27.54
C LYS A 164 0.49 -3.80 26.69
N GLU A 165 0.45 -3.98 25.37
CA GLU A 165 -0.07 -2.99 24.44
C GLU A 165 -1.10 -3.62 23.49
N LYS A 166 -2.21 -2.91 23.28
CA LYS A 166 -3.28 -3.28 22.37
C LYS A 166 -3.26 -2.33 21.19
N LEU A 167 -2.78 -2.78 20.02
CA LEU A 167 -2.85 -2.04 18.77
C LEU A 167 -4.26 -2.18 18.20
N GLY A 168 -4.88 -1.09 17.79
CA GLY A 168 -6.18 -1.07 17.13
C GLY A 168 -6.14 -0.29 15.81
N LEU A 169 -6.85 -0.79 14.79
CA LEU A 169 -7.10 -0.11 13.54
C LEU A 169 -8.61 0.06 13.35
N ALA A 170 -9.10 1.29 13.30
CA ALA A 170 -10.51 1.58 13.11
C ALA A 170 -10.77 2.34 11.82
N TYR A 171 -11.65 1.82 10.98
CA TYR A 171 -12.13 2.54 9.79
C TYR A 171 -13.16 3.58 10.18
N LYS A 172 -12.81 4.84 10.01
CA LYS A 172 -13.70 5.99 10.19
C LYS A 172 -14.15 6.47 8.82
N ALA A 173 -15.12 5.76 8.27
CA ALA A 173 -15.75 6.18 7.03
C ALA A 173 -16.46 7.50 7.23
N ASP A 174 -16.19 8.47 6.35
CA ASP A 174 -16.87 9.76 6.33
C ASP A 174 -18.36 9.61 5.95
N VAL A 175 -18.62 8.72 4.97
CA VAL A 175 -19.97 8.32 4.58
C VAL A 175 -20.15 6.83 4.85
N ARG A 176 -21.09 6.48 5.74
CA ARG A 176 -21.49 5.10 6.03
C ARG A 176 -22.82 4.79 5.36
N ALA A 177 -22.88 3.69 4.63
CA ALA A 177 -24.09 3.28 3.94
C ALA A 177 -24.16 1.76 3.83
N ASN A 178 -25.37 1.20 3.81
CA ASN A 178 -25.62 -0.22 3.61
C ASN A 178 -25.92 -0.57 2.14
N SER A 179 -26.13 0.46 1.31
CA SER A 179 -26.36 0.35 -0.12
C SER A 179 -25.82 1.55 -0.89
N LYS A 180 -25.70 1.42 -2.21
CA LYS A 180 -25.34 2.56 -3.07
C LYS A 180 -26.41 3.64 -3.10
N GLU A 181 -27.68 3.26 -2.90
CA GLU A 181 -28.83 4.14 -2.81
C GLU A 181 -28.74 5.00 -1.54
N GLU A 182 -28.44 4.39 -0.40
CA GLU A 182 -28.23 5.10 0.86
C GLU A 182 -27.02 6.03 0.76
N TYR A 183 -25.92 5.57 0.14
CA TYR A 183 -24.74 6.41 -0.12
C TYR A 183 -25.12 7.65 -0.96
N TYR A 184 -25.92 7.46 -2.00
CA TYR A 184 -26.45 8.56 -2.82
C TYR A 184 -27.28 9.55 -2.00
N GLN A 185 -28.17 9.09 -1.12
CA GLN A 185 -28.96 9.98 -0.25
C GLN A 185 -28.06 10.83 0.66
N GLN A 186 -26.97 10.26 1.17
CA GLN A 186 -26.04 11.03 1.99
C GLN A 186 -25.27 12.09 1.17
N LEU A 187 -24.93 11.80 -0.10
CA LEU A 187 -24.36 12.82 -0.99
C LEU A 187 -25.37 13.95 -1.25
N LEU A 188 -26.66 13.62 -1.47
CA LEU A 188 -27.73 14.62 -1.62
C LEU A 188 -27.84 15.51 -0.37
N ALA A 189 -27.83 14.93 0.81
CA ALA A 189 -27.91 15.68 2.06
C ALA A 189 -26.74 16.67 2.22
N ASN A 190 -25.54 16.32 1.72
CA ASN A 190 -24.35 17.18 1.76
C ASN A 190 -24.29 18.21 0.61
N ARG A 191 -25.15 18.12 -0.40
CA ARG A 191 -25.08 18.95 -1.63
C ARG A 191 -25.07 20.45 -1.33
N LYS A 192 -25.83 20.91 -0.30
CA LYS A 192 -25.84 22.32 0.11
C LYS A 192 -24.46 22.81 0.55
N ASN A 193 -23.72 21.99 1.29
CA ASN A 193 -22.35 22.31 1.70
C ASN A 193 -21.40 22.28 0.49
N ASP A 194 -21.54 21.29 -0.40
CA ASP A 194 -20.74 21.18 -1.61
C ASP A 194 -20.89 22.43 -2.50
N LEU A 195 -22.11 22.92 -2.67
CA LEU A 195 -22.42 24.16 -3.42
C LEU A 195 -21.75 25.39 -2.75
N LYS A 196 -21.85 25.49 -1.42
CA LYS A 196 -21.23 26.57 -0.65
C LYS A 196 -19.70 26.59 -0.79
N TYR A 197 -19.06 25.43 -0.65
CA TYR A 197 -17.59 25.31 -0.70
C TYR A 197 -17.03 25.04 -2.08
N GLN A 198 -17.88 24.90 -3.10
CA GLN A 198 -17.53 24.59 -4.48
C GLN A 198 -16.65 23.35 -4.65
N THR A 199 -16.80 22.39 -3.74
CA THR A 199 -16.06 21.12 -3.74
C THR A 199 -16.83 20.07 -2.95
N THR A 200 -16.64 18.79 -3.32
CA THR A 200 -17.26 17.65 -2.66
C THR A 200 -16.71 17.52 -1.24
N GLN A 201 -17.57 17.70 -0.24
CA GLN A 201 -17.18 17.71 1.18
C GLN A 201 -17.30 16.33 1.84
N ALA A 202 -18.10 15.40 1.29
CA ALA A 202 -18.33 14.09 1.86
C ALA A 202 -17.94 12.97 0.88
N GLY A 203 -17.43 11.85 1.42
CA GLY A 203 -17.12 10.65 0.64
C GLY A 203 -15.81 9.97 0.99
N ILE A 204 -15.52 8.85 0.33
CA ILE A 204 -14.36 7.98 0.61
C ILE A 204 -12.99 8.70 0.54
N HIS A 205 -12.91 9.84 -0.11
CA HIS A 205 -11.71 10.69 -0.16
C HIS A 205 -11.49 11.49 1.14
N LYS A 206 -12.45 11.47 2.06
CA LYS A 206 -12.39 12.07 3.41
C LYS A 206 -12.23 11.03 4.52
N ASP A 207 -12.31 9.73 4.19
CA ASP A 207 -12.17 8.66 5.18
C ASP A 207 -10.87 8.77 5.98
N GLU A 208 -10.93 8.27 7.22
CA GLU A 208 -9.76 8.12 8.08
C GLU A 208 -9.60 6.67 8.54
N ILE A 209 -8.37 6.25 8.75
CA ILE A 209 -8.01 5.01 9.41
C ILE A 209 -7.30 5.37 10.71
N GLU A 210 -8.02 5.33 11.80
CA GLU A 210 -7.44 5.58 13.13
C GLU A 210 -6.58 4.40 13.56
N ILE A 211 -5.35 4.70 14.00
CA ILE A 211 -4.43 3.74 14.58
C ILE A 211 -4.24 4.12 16.05
N THR A 212 -4.53 3.17 16.94
CA THR A 212 -4.49 3.40 18.39
C THR A 212 -3.58 2.39 19.09
N ILE A 213 -3.02 2.79 20.23
CA ILE A 213 -2.44 1.88 21.22
C ILE A 213 -3.13 2.16 22.57
N ASN A 214 -3.68 1.10 23.17
CA ASN A 214 -4.45 1.20 24.41
C ASN A 214 -5.51 2.31 24.33
N ASP A 215 -6.28 2.32 23.23
CA ASP A 215 -7.38 3.26 22.92
C ASP A 215 -6.94 4.73 22.73
N LYS A 216 -5.64 5.03 22.69
CA LYS A 216 -5.11 6.37 22.42
C LYS A 216 -4.55 6.46 21.01
N LEU A 217 -4.83 7.55 20.30
CA LEU A 217 -4.28 7.79 18.96
C LEU A 217 -2.76 7.76 18.98
N ILE A 218 -2.17 6.81 18.28
CA ILE A 218 -0.72 6.59 18.29
C ILE A 218 0.07 7.77 17.70
N LYS A 219 -0.53 8.51 16.77
CA LYS A 219 0.07 9.71 16.18
C LYS A 219 0.40 10.76 17.25
N ASN A 220 -0.48 10.93 18.25
CA ASN A 220 -0.37 12.00 19.23
C ASN A 220 0.30 11.53 20.53
N PHE A 221 0.11 10.27 20.91
CA PHE A 221 0.46 9.77 22.24
C PHE A 221 1.46 8.60 22.20
N GLY A 222 1.71 8.03 21.02
CA GLY A 222 2.63 6.90 20.91
C GLY A 222 4.09 7.33 20.92
N SER A 223 4.93 6.61 21.69
CA SER A 223 6.39 6.75 21.58
C SER A 223 6.88 6.34 20.17
N GLN A 224 8.07 6.77 19.79
CA GLN A 224 8.66 6.38 18.50
C GLN A 224 8.77 4.85 18.35
N GLY A 225 9.15 4.14 19.42
CA GLY A 225 9.20 2.69 19.42
C GLY A 225 7.85 2.03 19.23
N GLN A 226 6.78 2.59 19.83
CA GLN A 226 5.40 2.14 19.61
C GLN A 226 4.94 2.37 18.17
N GLN A 227 5.22 3.55 17.61
CA GLN A 227 4.89 3.88 16.24
C GLN A 227 5.59 2.93 15.24
N ARG A 228 6.89 2.66 15.43
CA ARG A 228 7.64 1.69 14.60
C ARG A 228 7.06 0.28 14.73
N SER A 229 6.78 -0.18 15.96
CA SER A 229 6.17 -1.50 16.18
C SER A 229 4.79 -1.61 15.52
N ALA A 230 3.98 -0.57 15.60
CA ALA A 230 2.64 -0.57 15.03
C ALA A 230 2.68 -0.72 13.50
N ILE A 231 3.49 0.08 12.80
CA ILE A 231 3.57 -0.02 11.35
C ILE A 231 4.16 -1.36 10.89
N LEU A 232 5.15 -1.89 11.59
CA LEU A 232 5.69 -3.22 11.32
C LEU A 232 4.62 -4.30 11.43
N ASN A 233 3.80 -4.25 12.50
CA ASN A 233 2.75 -5.25 12.72
C ASN A 233 1.59 -5.11 11.73
N ILE A 234 1.26 -3.89 11.28
CA ILE A 234 0.30 -3.67 10.19
C ILE A 234 0.83 -4.30 8.88
N LYS A 235 2.10 -4.13 8.57
CA LYS A 235 2.71 -4.73 7.38
C LYS A 235 2.85 -6.25 7.48
N LEU A 236 3.13 -6.81 8.66
CA LEU A 236 3.06 -8.26 8.88
C LEU A 236 1.62 -8.78 8.68
N ALA A 237 0.61 -8.03 9.14
CA ALA A 237 -0.79 -8.36 8.86
C ALA A 237 -1.10 -8.32 7.35
N GLN A 238 -0.50 -7.39 6.58
CA GLN A 238 -0.58 -7.37 5.12
C GLN A 238 0.03 -8.64 4.50
N VAL A 239 1.22 -9.05 4.94
CA VAL A 239 1.85 -10.31 4.47
C VAL A 239 0.94 -11.51 4.71
N LYS A 240 0.36 -11.58 5.92
CA LYS A 240 -0.60 -12.64 6.30
C LYS A 240 -1.85 -12.61 5.44
N LEU A 241 -2.41 -11.42 5.18
CA LEU A 241 -3.59 -11.23 4.35
C LEU A 241 -3.35 -11.74 2.92
N ILE A 242 -2.22 -11.36 2.31
CA ILE A 242 -1.88 -11.81 0.95
C ILE A 242 -1.85 -13.34 0.90
N LYS A 243 -1.15 -13.98 1.85
CA LYS A 243 -1.07 -15.45 1.92
C LYS A 243 -2.46 -16.10 2.08
N GLU A 244 -3.33 -15.54 2.91
CA GLU A 244 -4.68 -16.11 3.13
C GLU A 244 -5.60 -15.97 1.91
N VAL A 245 -5.49 -14.85 1.19
CA VAL A 245 -6.36 -14.57 0.03
C VAL A 245 -5.86 -15.25 -1.23
N THR A 246 -4.54 -15.27 -1.46
CA THR A 246 -3.95 -15.80 -2.71
C THR A 246 -3.43 -17.22 -2.59
N GLY A 247 -3.21 -17.73 -1.38
CA GLY A 247 -2.49 -18.99 -1.13
C GLY A 247 -0.97 -18.88 -1.33
N GLU A 248 -0.46 -17.75 -1.81
CA GLU A 248 0.94 -17.56 -2.20
C GLU A 248 1.72 -16.74 -1.16
N LYS A 249 3.00 -17.03 -1.02
CA LYS A 249 3.91 -16.24 -0.18
C LYS A 249 4.41 -15.03 -0.97
N SER A 250 4.40 -13.87 -0.33
CA SER A 250 5.01 -12.65 -0.89
C SER A 250 6.54 -12.72 -0.79
N VAL A 251 7.23 -12.01 -1.69
CA VAL A 251 8.64 -11.61 -1.48
C VAL A 251 8.66 -10.42 -0.54
N ILE A 252 9.50 -10.47 0.47
CA ILE A 252 9.64 -9.41 1.47
C ILE A 252 10.90 -8.61 1.19
N LEU A 253 10.77 -7.29 1.14
CA LEU A 253 11.88 -6.38 0.96
C LEU A 253 12.01 -5.50 2.21
N PHE A 254 13.20 -5.46 2.81
CA PHE A 254 13.55 -4.51 3.87
C PHE A 254 14.61 -3.54 3.36
N ASP A 255 14.27 -2.27 3.27
CA ASP A 255 15.19 -1.21 2.87
C ASP A 255 15.63 -0.43 4.11
N ASP A 256 16.83 -0.74 4.61
CA ASP A 256 17.50 -0.16 5.79
C ASP A 256 16.65 -0.12 7.09
N VAL A 257 15.65 -1.00 7.21
CA VAL A 257 14.73 -1.01 8.37
C VAL A 257 15.39 -1.55 9.62
N PHE A 258 16.31 -2.51 9.48
CA PHE A 258 16.94 -3.18 10.63
C PHE A 258 17.86 -2.26 11.42
N SER A 259 18.41 -1.20 10.82
CA SER A 259 19.20 -0.17 11.49
C SER A 259 18.39 0.60 12.55
N GLU A 260 17.06 0.63 12.39
CA GLU A 260 16.13 1.36 13.27
C GLU A 260 15.43 0.48 14.32
N LEU A 261 15.70 -0.84 14.30
CA LEU A 261 15.04 -1.81 15.17
C LEU A 261 16.00 -2.28 16.28
N ASP A 262 15.43 -2.47 17.46
CA ASP A 262 16.12 -3.21 18.52
C ASP A 262 16.13 -4.73 18.21
N GLU A 263 16.97 -5.47 18.93
CA GLU A 263 17.15 -6.91 18.78
C GLU A 263 15.82 -7.68 18.92
N LYS A 264 14.96 -7.28 19.87
CA LYS A 264 13.69 -7.95 20.12
C LYS A 264 12.75 -7.83 18.92
N ARG A 265 12.65 -6.64 18.32
CA ARG A 265 11.82 -6.40 17.12
C ARG A 265 12.39 -7.10 15.91
N SER A 266 13.71 -7.05 15.73
CA SER A 266 14.41 -7.75 14.66
C SER A 266 14.17 -9.27 14.72
N ALA A 267 14.39 -9.88 15.89
CA ALA A 267 14.13 -11.31 16.11
C ALA A 267 12.65 -11.69 15.86
N PHE A 268 11.72 -10.83 16.30
CA PHE A 268 10.29 -11.05 16.07
C PHE A 268 9.94 -11.04 14.57
N LEU A 269 10.47 -10.08 13.80
CA LEU A 269 10.28 -10.02 12.36
C LEU A 269 10.83 -11.27 11.67
N LEU A 270 12.08 -11.61 11.92
CA LEU A 270 12.75 -12.76 11.30
C LEU A 270 12.02 -14.06 11.61
N LYS A 271 11.55 -14.25 12.85
CA LYS A 271 10.75 -15.41 13.25
C LYS A 271 9.44 -15.54 12.43
N ASN A 272 8.75 -14.42 12.20
CA ASN A 272 7.47 -14.42 11.45
C ASN A 272 7.65 -14.55 9.95
N LEU A 273 8.84 -14.28 9.44
CA LEU A 273 9.14 -14.26 8.01
C LEU A 273 10.11 -15.36 7.55
N LYS A 274 10.52 -16.27 8.43
CA LYS A 274 11.48 -17.35 8.14
C LYS A 274 11.15 -18.20 6.92
N ASP A 275 9.85 -18.35 6.62
CA ASP A 275 9.36 -19.14 5.48
C ASP A 275 9.16 -18.31 4.20
N TYR A 276 9.56 -17.05 4.20
CA TYR A 276 9.40 -16.12 3.07
C TYR A 276 10.76 -15.82 2.43
N GLN A 277 10.78 -15.66 1.11
CA GLN A 277 11.94 -15.07 0.47
C GLN A 277 12.06 -13.61 0.92
N THR A 278 13.17 -13.30 1.60
CA THR A 278 13.41 -11.98 2.17
C THR A 278 14.70 -11.40 1.63
N ILE A 279 14.66 -10.16 1.17
CA ILE A 279 15.82 -9.38 0.72
C ILE A 279 15.96 -8.20 1.68
N ILE A 280 17.14 -8.03 2.25
CA ILE A 280 17.43 -7.02 3.26
C ILE A 280 18.59 -6.16 2.79
N THR A 281 18.42 -4.84 2.71
CA THR A 281 19.52 -3.89 2.61
C THR A 281 19.88 -3.38 4.00
N ALA A 282 21.15 -3.24 4.30
CA ALA A 282 21.64 -2.72 5.57
C ALA A 282 22.99 -2.03 5.39
N THR A 283 23.24 -1.01 6.19
CA THR A 283 24.51 -0.26 6.21
C THR A 283 25.59 -0.92 7.07
N ASN A 284 25.19 -1.85 7.97
CA ASN A 284 26.10 -2.62 8.80
C ASN A 284 25.62 -4.07 8.92
N THR A 285 26.56 -4.99 9.23
CA THR A 285 26.28 -6.42 9.34
C THR A 285 25.80 -6.85 10.74
N LYS A 286 25.99 -6.04 11.78
CA LYS A 286 25.63 -6.40 13.17
C LYS A 286 24.15 -6.76 13.32
N SER A 287 23.28 -6.08 12.56
CA SER A 287 21.84 -6.35 12.56
C SER A 287 21.49 -7.68 11.90
N LEU A 288 22.43 -8.30 11.19
CA LEU A 288 22.24 -9.51 10.38
C LEU A 288 22.80 -10.76 11.05
N ASP A 289 23.55 -10.62 12.17
CA ASP A 289 24.16 -11.75 12.88
C ASP A 289 23.12 -12.76 13.41
N MET A 290 21.86 -12.35 13.50
CA MET A 290 20.75 -13.21 13.91
C MET A 290 20.13 -14.00 12.75
N ILE A 291 20.63 -13.84 11.51
CA ILE A 291 20.04 -14.48 10.34
C ILE A 291 20.87 -15.70 9.94
N ASP A 292 20.42 -16.89 10.37
CA ASP A 292 20.96 -18.15 9.88
C ASP A 292 20.61 -18.36 8.40
N GLN A 293 21.55 -18.90 7.62
CA GLN A 293 21.37 -19.28 6.20
C GLN A 293 21.18 -18.10 5.22
N SER A 294 21.67 -16.90 5.54
CA SER A 294 21.64 -15.79 4.61
C SER A 294 22.81 -15.83 3.60
N THR A 295 22.53 -15.38 2.39
CA THR A 295 23.58 -15.07 1.41
C THR A 295 23.87 -13.57 1.49
N ILE A 296 25.02 -13.21 2.07
CA ILE A 296 25.46 -11.81 2.17
C ILE A 296 26.17 -11.41 0.88
N ARG A 297 25.83 -10.23 0.37
CA ARG A 297 26.51 -9.56 -0.72
C ARG A 297 26.89 -8.16 -0.29
N TYR A 298 28.12 -7.75 -0.60
CA TYR A 298 28.61 -6.40 -0.32
C TYR A 298 28.55 -5.58 -1.60
N ILE A 299 28.14 -4.33 -1.48
CA ILE A 299 28.07 -3.39 -2.61
C ILE A 299 29.03 -2.24 -2.34
N LYS A 300 29.93 -1.97 -3.28
CA LYS A 300 30.86 -0.85 -3.21
C LYS A 300 31.05 -0.29 -4.63
N ASN A 301 30.87 1.02 -4.79
CA ASN A 301 30.98 1.70 -6.08
C ASN A 301 30.14 1.10 -7.23
N GLY A 302 28.97 0.53 -6.89
CA GLY A 302 28.07 -0.11 -7.86
C GLY A 302 28.47 -1.53 -8.26
N GLU A 303 29.48 -2.12 -7.64
CA GLU A 303 29.92 -3.50 -7.85
C GLU A 303 29.52 -4.39 -6.68
N ILE A 304 29.28 -5.68 -6.97
CA ILE A 304 28.83 -6.68 -5.99
C ILE A 304 30.00 -7.60 -5.64
N TYR A 305 30.23 -7.78 -4.34
CA TYR A 305 31.28 -8.62 -3.78
C TYR A 305 30.70 -9.71 -2.87
N ASN A 306 31.34 -10.88 -2.86
CA ASN A 306 30.98 -12.00 -1.97
C ASN A 306 31.60 -11.88 -0.57
N LYS A 307 32.59 -11.04 -0.40
CA LYS A 307 33.29 -10.75 0.86
C LYS A 307 33.44 -9.24 1.00
N LEU A 308 33.66 -8.76 2.22
CA LEU A 308 33.90 -7.34 2.49
C LEU A 308 35.12 -6.88 1.68
N PRO A 309 34.97 -5.90 0.76
CA PRO A 309 36.03 -5.41 -0.11
C PRO A 309 36.95 -4.41 0.60
#